data_bdf7bc21ffb464b3348fb7142942207c
#
_entry.id   bdf7bc21ffb464b3348fb7142942207c
#
_cell.length_a   1.000
_cell.length_b   1.000
_cell.length_c   1.000
_cell.angle_alpha   90.00
_cell.angle_beta   90.00
_cell.angle_gamma   90.00
#
_symmetry.space_group_name_H-M   'P 1'
#
loop_
_entity.id
_entity.type
_entity.pdbx_description
1 polymer ?
#
loop_
_entity_poly.entity_id
_entity_poly.type
_entity_poly.pdbx_seq_one_letter_code
_entity_poly.pdbx_strand_id
1 'polypeptide(L)'
;MTTAMPATAPATAPIAAHRTALSVNVNKVALVRNTRHLGIPSVTRAAELCLQAGAQGITVHPRPDERHIRSQDVFELAALMKAWPGREYNIEGNPSQNLMDFIRALAGQGMRPQQVTFVPDSED
;
A
#
# COMPACT_ATOMS: atom_id res chain seq x y z
N MET A 1 -6.58 23.83 15.10
CA MET A 1 -6.78 23.06 15.19
C MET A 1 -6.56 22.17 15.26
N THR A 2 -6.51 21.73 15.52
CA THR A 2 -6.35 20.82 15.72
C THR A 2 -6.35 19.96 15.63
N THR A 3 -6.38 19.61 15.62
CA THR A 3 -6.37 18.79 15.61
C THR A 3 -6.07 17.92 15.82
N ALA A 4 -6.06 17.75 16.02
CA ALA A 4 -5.72 16.87 16.55
C ALA A 4 -5.93 15.67 16.12
N MET A 5 -5.36 15.15 16.17
CA MET A 5 -5.39 14.10 15.84
C MET A 5 -5.78 13.30 16.61
N PRO A 6 -6.28 12.84 16.45
CA PRO A 6 -6.84 12.12 17.09
C PRO A 6 -6.32 11.23 17.71
N ALA A 7 -6.82 11.24 18.54
CA ALA A 7 -6.55 10.33 19.29
C ALA A 7 -6.65 9.08 18.83
N THR A 8 -6.39 8.93 17.84
CA THR A 8 -6.41 7.70 17.35
C THR A 8 -5.43 6.86 17.95
N ALA A 9 -5.50 5.64 17.73
CA ALA A 9 -4.50 4.72 18.18
C ALA A 9 -3.16 5.17 17.69
N PRO A 10 -2.11 5.04 18.48
CA PRO A 10 -0.78 5.38 18.04
C PRO A 10 -0.44 4.60 16.78
N ALA A 11 0.33 5.23 15.89
CA ALA A 11 0.74 4.59 14.66
C ALA A 11 1.53 3.31 14.91
N THR A 12 2.15 3.18 16.10
CA THR A 12 2.94 2.01 16.46
C THR A 12 2.15 0.93 17.15
N ALA A 13 0.85 1.14 17.40
CA ALA A 13 0.08 0.15 18.12
C ALA A 13 -0.01 -1.15 17.33
N PRO A 14 0.25 -2.30 17.95
CA PRO A 14 0.13 -3.57 17.26
C PRO A 14 -1.32 -3.90 16.98
N ILE A 15 -1.53 -4.72 15.96
CA ILE A 15 -2.86 -5.25 15.66
C ILE A 15 -3.20 -6.28 16.71
N ALA A 16 -4.37 -6.15 17.33
CA ALA A 16 -4.79 -7.09 18.35
C ALA A 16 -5.05 -8.45 17.75
N ALA A 17 -4.50 -9.50 18.36
CA ALA A 17 -4.53 -10.84 17.78
C ALA A 17 -5.94 -11.41 17.60
N HIS A 18 -6.91 -10.99 18.42
CA HIS A 18 -8.27 -11.50 18.36
C HIS A 18 -9.22 -10.58 17.53
N ARG A 19 -8.68 -9.62 16.85
CA ARG A 19 -9.47 -8.71 16.02
C ARG A 19 -9.12 -8.88 14.56
N THR A 20 -10.12 -8.71 13.71
CA THR A 20 -9.89 -8.66 12.29
C THR A 20 -9.27 -7.32 11.93
N ALA A 21 -8.13 -7.35 11.29
CA ALA A 21 -7.44 -6.15 10.84
C ALA A 21 -7.96 -5.76 9.45
N LEU A 22 -8.02 -4.46 9.20
CA LEU A 22 -8.44 -3.95 7.90
C LEU A 22 -7.21 -3.47 7.13
N SER A 23 -6.99 -4.06 5.96
CA SER A 23 -6.03 -3.54 5.01
C SER A 23 -6.81 -2.96 3.83
N VAL A 24 -6.56 -1.70 3.51
CA VAL A 24 -7.29 -1.02 2.46
C VAL A 24 -6.53 -1.14 1.14
N ASN A 25 -7.20 -1.67 0.12
CA ASN A 25 -6.63 -1.77 -1.22
C ASN A 25 -6.85 -0.45 -1.95
N VAL A 26 -5.77 0.13 -2.46
CA VAL A 26 -5.83 1.43 -3.14
C VAL A 26 -5.67 1.34 -4.66
N ASN A 27 -5.83 0.14 -5.23
CA ASN A 27 -5.72 -0.03 -6.68
C ASN A 27 -6.69 0.87 -7.45
N LYS A 28 -7.93 1.01 -6.97
CA LYS A 28 -8.94 1.81 -7.68
C LYS A 28 -8.62 3.29 -7.64
N VAL A 29 -7.99 3.77 -6.59
CA VAL A 29 -7.54 5.16 -6.53
C VAL A 29 -6.52 5.39 -7.65
N ALA A 30 -5.59 4.48 -7.82
CA ALA A 30 -4.58 4.56 -8.88
C ALA A 30 -5.24 4.49 -10.25
N LEU A 31 -6.25 3.62 -10.42
CA LEU A 31 -6.95 3.52 -11.68
C LEU A 31 -7.62 4.85 -12.07
N VAL A 32 -8.28 5.49 -11.12
CA VAL A 32 -8.92 6.78 -11.36
C VAL A 32 -7.87 7.84 -11.68
N ARG A 33 -6.76 7.88 -10.94
CA ARG A 33 -5.66 8.80 -11.24
C ARG A 33 -5.17 8.61 -12.67
N ASN A 34 -5.07 7.36 -13.12
CA ASN A 34 -4.53 7.04 -14.44
C ASN A 34 -5.44 7.50 -15.60
N THR A 35 -6.68 7.87 -15.32
CA THR A 35 -7.57 8.37 -16.36
C THR A 35 -7.21 9.78 -16.81
N ARG A 36 -6.30 10.45 -16.11
CA ARG A 36 -5.87 11.80 -16.41
C ARG A 36 -4.35 11.91 -16.30
N HIS A 37 -3.82 13.05 -16.70
CA HIS A 37 -2.40 13.33 -16.55
C HIS A 37 -2.11 14.38 -15.48
N LEU A 38 -2.98 14.45 -14.47
CA LEU A 38 -2.88 15.47 -13.43
C LEU A 38 -2.30 14.95 -12.12
N GLY A 39 -2.08 13.65 -12.01
CA GLY A 39 -1.57 13.05 -10.77
C GLY A 39 -2.58 13.02 -9.64
N ILE A 40 -3.85 13.24 -9.90
CA ILE A 40 -4.91 13.22 -8.91
C ILE A 40 -6.01 12.24 -9.36
N PRO A 41 -6.65 11.55 -8.41
CA PRO A 41 -6.36 11.55 -6.96
C PRO A 41 -4.99 10.95 -6.65
N SER A 42 -4.35 11.46 -5.60
CA SER A 42 -3.04 10.96 -5.17
C SER A 42 -3.19 9.64 -4.43
N VAL A 43 -2.43 8.64 -4.83
CA VAL A 43 -2.47 7.32 -4.20
C VAL A 43 -1.88 7.39 -2.79
N THR A 44 -0.77 8.09 -2.61
CA THR A 44 -0.15 8.22 -1.30
C THR A 44 -1.05 9.01 -0.34
N ARG A 45 -1.71 10.05 -0.84
CA ARG A 45 -2.63 10.81 0.01
C ARG A 45 -3.82 9.97 0.43
N ALA A 46 -4.37 9.16 -0.48
CA ALA A 46 -5.48 8.27 -0.15
C ALA A 46 -5.05 7.25 0.90
N ALA A 47 -3.87 6.66 0.74
CA ALA A 47 -3.34 5.70 1.72
C ALA A 47 -3.16 6.37 3.08
N GLU A 48 -2.60 7.58 3.10
CA GLU A 48 -2.40 8.31 4.34
C GLU A 48 -3.72 8.57 5.06
N LEU A 49 -4.75 8.98 4.32
CA LEU A 49 -6.07 9.20 4.90
C LEU A 49 -6.65 7.92 5.49
N CYS A 50 -6.47 6.79 4.83
CA CYS A 50 -6.92 5.50 5.34
C CYS A 50 -6.21 5.15 6.64
N LEU A 51 -4.89 5.37 6.70
CA LEU A 51 -4.11 5.09 7.90
C LEU A 51 -4.50 6.01 9.04
N GLN A 52 -4.73 7.29 8.76
CA GLN A 52 -5.20 8.25 9.75
C GLN A 52 -6.57 7.87 10.29
N ALA A 53 -7.40 7.28 9.44
CA ALA A 53 -8.74 6.85 9.84
C ALA A 53 -8.73 5.53 10.63
N GLY A 54 -7.57 4.89 10.76
CA GLY A 54 -7.44 3.70 11.60
C GLY A 54 -7.22 2.39 10.85
N ALA A 55 -7.03 2.41 9.53
CA ALA A 55 -6.71 1.18 8.82
C ALA A 55 -5.39 0.59 9.34
N GLN A 56 -5.35 -0.73 9.47
CA GLN A 56 -4.16 -1.43 9.95
C GLN A 56 -3.17 -1.72 8.83
N GLY A 57 -3.57 -1.57 7.60
CA GLY A 57 -2.67 -1.85 6.49
C GLY A 57 -3.12 -1.23 5.18
N ILE A 58 -2.21 -1.28 4.21
CA ILE A 58 -2.45 -0.85 2.83
C ILE A 58 -2.06 -2.00 1.92
N THR A 59 -2.89 -2.28 0.94
CA THR A 59 -2.65 -3.35 -0.02
C THR A 59 -2.63 -2.78 -1.44
N VAL A 60 -1.67 -3.24 -2.23
CA VAL A 60 -1.57 -2.90 -3.64
C VAL A 60 -1.26 -4.12 -4.49
N HIS A 61 -1.69 -4.08 -5.75
CA HIS A 61 -1.37 -5.11 -6.72
C HIS A 61 -0.79 -4.45 -7.98
N PRO A 62 0.53 -4.31 -8.05
CA PRO A 62 1.17 -3.73 -9.24
C PRO A 62 1.21 -4.75 -10.38
N ARG A 63 0.19 -4.76 -11.21
CA ARG A 63 0.13 -5.66 -12.36
C ARG A 63 1.20 -5.28 -13.38
N PRO A 64 1.72 -6.25 -14.17
CA PRO A 64 2.74 -5.92 -15.18
C PRO A 64 2.30 -4.86 -16.18
N ASP A 65 1.01 -4.78 -16.49
CA ASP A 65 0.50 -3.81 -17.45
C ASP A 65 0.28 -2.41 -16.84
N GLU A 66 0.47 -2.27 -15.54
CA GLU A 66 0.33 -0.99 -14.83
C GLU A 66 -1.01 -0.31 -15.06
N ARG A 67 -2.09 -1.10 -15.17
CA ARG A 67 -3.42 -0.54 -15.39
C ARG A 67 -3.90 0.33 -14.22
N HIS A 68 -3.37 0.14 -13.04
CA HIS A 68 -3.67 0.96 -11.87
C HIS A 68 -2.41 1.30 -11.09
N ILE A 69 -1.95 0.48 -10.17
CA ILE A 69 -0.71 0.72 -9.42
C ILE A 69 0.47 0.64 -10.39
N ARG A 70 1.30 1.68 -10.41
CA ARG A 70 2.53 1.74 -11.21
C ARG A 70 3.73 1.45 -10.33
N SER A 71 4.87 1.17 -10.96
CA SER A 71 6.11 0.90 -10.22
C SER A 71 6.41 2.01 -9.21
N GLN A 72 6.29 3.26 -9.63
CA GLN A 72 6.56 4.39 -8.74
C GLN A 72 5.67 4.38 -7.51
N ASP A 73 4.40 4.01 -7.66
CA ASP A 73 3.48 3.95 -6.52
C ASP A 73 3.96 2.96 -5.46
N VAL A 74 4.50 1.82 -5.89
CA VAL A 74 4.96 0.78 -4.96
C VAL A 74 6.04 1.35 -4.03
N PHE A 75 6.99 2.09 -4.59
CA PHE A 75 8.10 2.64 -3.82
C PHE A 75 7.66 3.84 -2.97
N GLU A 76 6.78 4.69 -3.51
CA GLU A 76 6.26 5.83 -2.76
C GLU A 76 5.45 5.39 -1.55
N LEU A 77 4.63 4.35 -1.73
CA LEU A 77 3.85 3.80 -0.62
C LEU A 77 4.75 3.12 0.41
N ALA A 78 5.79 2.42 -0.04
CA ALA A 78 6.74 1.82 0.89
C ALA A 78 7.40 2.89 1.75
N ALA A 79 7.77 4.01 1.15
CA ALA A 79 8.36 5.13 1.88
C ALA A 79 7.36 5.73 2.86
N LEU A 80 6.11 5.89 2.45
CA LEU A 80 5.06 6.38 3.33
C LEU A 80 4.88 5.47 4.53
N MET A 81 4.89 4.16 4.32
CA MET A 81 4.64 3.19 5.39
C MET A 81 5.74 3.21 6.45
N LYS A 82 6.92 3.74 6.15
CA LYS A 82 7.95 3.92 7.17
C LYS A 82 7.52 4.87 8.28
N ALA A 83 6.64 5.79 7.98
CA ALA A 83 6.11 6.74 8.97
C ALA A 83 4.98 6.12 9.81
N TRP A 84 4.59 4.90 9.50
CA TRP A 84 3.47 4.21 10.17
C TRP A 84 3.92 2.84 10.68
N PRO A 85 4.91 2.80 11.59
CA PRO A 85 5.35 1.51 12.15
C PRO A 85 4.18 0.80 12.82
N GLY A 86 4.15 -0.52 12.70
CA GLY A 86 3.04 -1.31 13.22
C GLY A 86 1.89 -1.48 12.26
N ARG A 87 1.93 -0.82 11.12
CA ARG A 87 0.92 -1.00 10.06
C ARG A 87 1.49 -1.88 8.97
N GLU A 88 0.64 -2.63 8.29
CA GLU A 88 1.08 -3.61 7.32
C GLU A 88 1.04 -3.07 5.91
N TYR A 89 2.09 -3.28 5.17
CA TYR A 89 2.11 -3.05 3.72
C TYR A 89 2.10 -4.42 3.05
N ASN A 90 1.05 -4.68 2.29
CA ASN A 90 0.87 -5.95 1.59
C ASN A 90 0.94 -5.71 0.08
N ILE A 91 1.80 -6.45 -0.60
CA ILE A 91 1.92 -6.37 -2.05
C ILE A 91 1.45 -7.69 -2.63
N GLU A 92 0.46 -7.61 -3.51
CA GLU A 92 -0.09 -8.77 -4.20
C GLU A 92 0.54 -8.89 -5.57
N GLY A 93 0.66 -10.10 -6.06
CA GLY A 93 1.11 -10.31 -7.43
C GLY A 93 1.42 -11.77 -7.72
N ASN A 94 1.74 -12.01 -8.98
CA ASN A 94 2.13 -13.34 -9.46
C ASN A 94 3.65 -13.47 -9.34
N PRO A 95 4.16 -14.44 -8.58
CA PRO A 95 5.60 -14.60 -8.42
C PRO A 95 6.33 -14.96 -9.72
N SER A 96 5.60 -15.44 -10.72
CA SER A 96 6.18 -15.73 -12.02
C SER A 96 6.27 -14.51 -12.93
N GLN A 97 5.78 -13.38 -12.49
CA GLN A 97 5.82 -12.12 -13.24
C GLN A 97 6.74 -11.12 -12.52
N ASN A 98 6.23 -9.94 -12.21
CA ASN A 98 7.06 -8.84 -11.68
C ASN A 98 7.14 -8.77 -10.16
N LEU A 99 6.38 -9.57 -9.43
CA LEU A 99 6.28 -9.44 -7.98
C LEU A 99 7.64 -9.55 -7.29
N MET A 100 8.41 -10.58 -7.63
CA MET A 100 9.67 -10.83 -6.95
C MET A 100 10.69 -9.72 -7.22
N ASP A 101 10.62 -9.09 -8.39
CA ASP A 101 11.50 -7.96 -8.70
C ASP A 101 11.22 -6.78 -7.79
N PHE A 102 9.94 -6.49 -7.52
CA PHE A 102 9.57 -5.44 -6.57
C PHE A 102 10.08 -5.75 -5.17
N ILE A 103 9.91 -7.00 -4.73
CA ILE A 103 10.33 -7.40 -3.38
C ILE A 103 11.83 -7.22 -3.23
N ARG A 104 12.61 -7.65 -4.21
CA ARG A 104 14.07 -7.53 -4.17
C ARG A 104 14.50 -6.07 -4.21
N ALA A 105 13.88 -5.26 -5.06
CA ALA A 105 14.20 -3.84 -5.17
C ALA A 105 13.90 -3.10 -3.87
N LEU A 106 12.75 -3.38 -3.25
CA LEU A 106 12.40 -2.78 -1.98
C LEU A 106 13.38 -3.18 -0.88
N ALA A 107 13.73 -4.47 -0.81
CA ALA A 107 14.68 -4.95 0.17
C ALA A 107 16.05 -4.27 0.01
N GLY A 108 16.46 -4.03 -1.24
CA GLY A 108 17.71 -3.33 -1.52
C GLY A 108 17.71 -1.88 -1.07
N GLN A 109 16.54 -1.29 -0.88
CA GLN A 109 16.41 0.08 -0.39
C GLN A 109 16.06 0.14 1.10
N GLY A 110 16.12 -1.01 1.78
CA GLY A 110 15.79 -1.05 3.20
C GLY A 110 14.30 -0.93 3.49
N MET A 111 13.47 -1.18 2.50
CA MET A 111 12.02 -1.14 2.62
C MET A 111 11.46 -2.52 2.30
N ARG A 112 10.74 -3.11 3.22
CA ARG A 112 10.17 -4.44 3.01
C ARG A 112 8.69 -4.41 3.30
N PRO A 113 7.87 -5.03 2.45
CA PRO A 113 6.47 -5.22 2.84
C PRO A 113 6.43 -6.23 3.99
N GLN A 114 5.46 -6.07 4.88
CA GLN A 114 5.26 -7.02 5.95
C GLN A 114 4.56 -8.27 5.46
N GLN A 115 3.87 -8.16 4.32
CA GLN A 115 3.16 -9.28 3.73
C GLN A 115 3.23 -9.24 2.22
N VAL A 116 3.28 -10.41 1.62
CA VAL A 116 3.21 -10.58 0.18
C VAL A 116 2.15 -11.64 -0.08
N THR A 117 1.23 -11.34 -1.00
CA THR A 117 0.15 -12.27 -1.33
C THR A 117 0.31 -12.73 -2.77
N PHE A 118 0.44 -14.03 -2.96
CA PHE A 118 0.56 -14.59 -4.31
C PHE A 118 -0.82 -14.66 -4.95
N VAL A 119 -0.92 -14.14 -6.15
CA VAL A 119 -2.15 -14.14 -6.93
C VAL A 119 -1.85 -14.85 -8.25
N PRO A 120 -2.51 -15.98 -8.52
CA PRO A 120 -2.26 -16.72 -9.76
C PRO A 120 -3.11 -16.16 -10.91
N ASP A 121 -3.04 -14.83 -11.11
CA ASP A 121 -3.85 -14.23 -12.15
C ASP A 121 -3.20 -14.43 -13.51
N SER A 122 -4.03 -14.44 -14.53
CA SER A 122 -3.57 -14.47 -15.91
C SER A 122 -3.34 -13.03 -16.37
N GLU A 123 -2.88 -12.89 -17.60
CA GLU A 123 -2.65 -11.57 -18.17
C GLU A 123 -3.92 -10.91 -18.70
N ASP A 124 -5.00 -11.60 -18.67
CA ASP A 124 -6.26 -11.10 -19.19
C ASP A 124 -6.84 -9.93 -18.39
#